data_81d2038691ed019efb5e8cf95dc4cf89
#
_entry.id   81d2038691ed019efb5e8cf95dc4cf89
#
_cell.length_a   1.000
_cell.length_b   1.000
_cell.length_c   1.000
_cell.angle_alpha   90.00
_cell.angle_beta   90.00
_cell.angle_gamma   90.00
#
_symmetry.space_group_name_H-M   'P 1'
#
loop_
_entity.id
_entity.type
_entity.pdbx_description
1 polymer ?
#
loop_
_entity_poly.entity_id
_entity_poly.type
_entity_poly.pdbx_seq_one_letter_code
_entity_poly.pdbx_strand_id
1 'polypeptide(L)'
;MEYAIELSDVQFAYTPSVPVLDIPTLRIAPGDKAFVFGPSGSGKTTLLGLLAGILRADTGRVCVLGQDLTRLSGAARDAFRGAHVGYIFQMFNLIPYLNVIENIMLSCQVNKRQRQRLGVVPVREAAQQLADRLGIGDLTTTSVLKLSVGQQQRVAVARALLGAPEIIIADEPTSALDTDHRAQFLTLLFESCERTGATLIFVSHDRGLMPLFNRSIALTEMNTIRLAPTL
;
A
#
# COMPACT_ATOMS: atom_id res chain seq x y z
N MET A 1 -16.87 11.64 5.12
CA MET A 1 -15.42 11.94 5.28
C MET A 1 -14.98 12.61 4.00
N GLU A 2 -14.43 13.83 4.07
CA GLU A 2 -14.08 14.60 2.87
C GLU A 2 -12.80 14.05 2.19
N TYR A 3 -11.81 13.60 2.99
CA TYR A 3 -10.57 13.02 2.48
C TYR A 3 -10.26 11.69 3.15
N ALA A 4 -9.77 10.73 2.38
CA ALA A 4 -9.23 9.47 2.89
C ALA A 4 -7.86 9.69 3.54
N ILE A 5 -7.08 10.63 3.01
CA ILE A 5 -5.77 11.02 3.52
C ILE A 5 -5.67 12.54 3.54
N GLU A 6 -5.21 13.10 4.64
CA GLU A 6 -4.92 14.54 4.80
C GLU A 6 -3.64 14.71 5.62
N LEU A 7 -2.66 15.40 5.04
CA LEU A 7 -1.45 15.86 5.71
C LEU A 7 -1.50 17.38 5.83
N SER A 8 -1.07 17.91 6.98
CA SER A 8 -0.97 19.35 7.24
C SER A 8 0.33 19.64 7.98
N ASP A 9 1.19 20.47 7.40
CA ASP A 9 2.47 20.94 7.95
C ASP A 9 3.38 19.82 8.45
N VAL A 10 3.43 18.70 7.70
CA VAL A 10 4.11 17.48 8.11
C VAL A 10 5.59 17.58 7.84
N GLN A 11 6.40 17.45 8.90
CA GLN A 11 7.84 17.32 8.79
C GLN A 11 8.30 15.98 9.36
N PHE A 12 9.34 15.42 8.73
CA PHE A 12 9.94 14.17 9.15
C PHE A 12 11.44 14.11 8.81
N ALA A 13 12.24 13.62 9.76
CA ALA A 13 13.66 13.32 9.60
C ALA A 13 14.00 11.99 10.27
N TYR A 14 14.86 11.18 9.66
CA TYR A 14 15.45 10.01 10.32
C TYR A 14 16.52 10.43 11.33
N THR A 15 17.20 11.52 11.04
CA THR A 15 18.19 12.15 11.93
C THR A 15 17.82 13.64 12.03
N PRO A 16 17.76 14.23 13.22
CA PRO A 16 17.23 15.59 13.43
C PRO A 16 17.84 16.67 12.52
N SER A 17 19.08 16.49 12.10
CA SER A 17 19.81 17.44 11.23
C SER A 17 19.59 17.22 9.73
N VAL A 18 18.87 16.14 9.33
CA VAL A 18 18.71 15.77 7.92
C VAL A 18 17.21 15.55 7.64
N PRO A 19 16.45 16.63 7.39
CA PRO A 19 15.04 16.51 7.06
C PRO A 19 14.84 15.77 5.72
N VAL A 20 13.82 14.91 5.66
CA VAL A 20 13.48 14.10 4.48
C VAL A 20 12.17 14.55 3.86
N LEU A 21 11.19 14.93 4.70
CA LEU A 21 9.90 15.43 4.24
C LEU A 21 9.56 16.73 4.97
N ASP A 22 9.05 17.67 4.20
CA ASP A 22 8.38 18.89 4.65
C ASP A 22 7.23 19.18 3.69
N ILE A 23 6.03 18.71 4.06
CA ILE A 23 4.83 18.72 3.22
C ILE A 23 3.80 19.65 3.86
N PRO A 24 3.58 20.84 3.31
CA PRO A 24 2.58 21.77 3.82
C PRO A 24 1.16 21.19 3.78
N THR A 25 0.80 20.59 2.66
CA THR A 25 -0.53 19.96 2.53
C THR A 25 -0.53 18.84 1.49
N LEU A 26 -1.24 17.76 1.80
CA LEU A 26 -1.60 16.71 0.86
C LEU A 26 -2.99 16.22 1.19
N ARG A 27 -3.86 16.11 0.19
CA ARG A 27 -5.22 15.58 0.36
C ARG A 27 -5.51 14.57 -0.73
N ILE A 28 -6.07 13.42 -0.37
CA ILE A 28 -6.48 12.35 -1.30
C ILE A 28 -7.92 11.99 -0.95
N ALA A 29 -8.81 12.01 -1.93
CA ALA A 29 -10.22 11.70 -1.74
C ALA A 29 -10.44 10.17 -1.57
N PRO A 30 -11.53 9.75 -0.92
CA PRO A 30 -11.91 8.34 -0.88
C PRO A 30 -12.11 7.78 -2.29
N GLY A 31 -11.56 6.59 -2.55
CA GLY A 31 -11.64 5.92 -3.85
C GLY A 31 -10.68 6.44 -4.92
N ASP A 32 -9.87 7.48 -4.63
CA ASP A 32 -8.82 7.92 -5.55
C ASP A 32 -7.80 6.81 -5.83
N LYS A 33 -7.31 6.78 -7.07
CA LYS A 33 -6.12 6.05 -7.49
C LYS A 33 -5.01 7.08 -7.67
N ALA A 34 -4.24 7.31 -6.59
CA ALA A 34 -3.20 8.33 -6.56
C ALA A 34 -1.85 7.76 -6.98
N PHE A 35 -1.27 8.31 -8.04
CA PHE A 35 0.07 8.00 -8.53
C PHE A 35 1.09 8.95 -7.91
N VAL A 36 1.99 8.43 -7.08
CA VAL A 36 3.06 9.22 -6.45
C VAL A 36 4.37 8.94 -7.15
N PHE A 37 5.01 9.99 -7.63
CA PHE A 37 6.27 9.86 -8.36
C PHE A 37 7.31 10.90 -7.91
N GLY A 38 8.57 10.61 -8.22
CA GLY A 38 9.72 11.44 -7.89
C GLY A 38 11.02 10.66 -8.06
N PRO A 39 12.17 11.32 -8.11
CA PRO A 39 13.47 10.67 -8.22
C PRO A 39 13.76 9.75 -7.01
N SER A 40 14.80 8.93 -7.14
CA SER A 40 15.30 8.17 -5.99
C SER A 40 15.71 9.13 -4.87
N GLY A 41 15.45 8.76 -3.63
CA GLY A 41 15.75 9.61 -2.46
C GLY A 41 14.75 10.73 -2.20
N SER A 42 13.72 10.96 -3.04
CA SER A 42 12.76 12.07 -2.82
C SER A 42 11.84 11.90 -1.61
N GLY A 43 11.92 10.78 -0.88
CA GLY A 43 11.10 10.54 0.30
C GLY A 43 9.81 9.74 0.04
N LYS A 44 9.64 9.10 -1.12
CA LYS A 44 8.43 8.31 -1.46
C LYS A 44 8.12 7.23 -0.43
N THR A 45 9.09 6.36 -0.13
CA THR A 45 8.94 5.30 0.88
C THR A 45 8.72 5.86 2.28
N THR A 46 9.33 7.03 2.59
CA THR A 46 9.10 7.74 3.85
C THR A 46 7.66 8.24 3.94
N LEU A 47 7.14 8.85 2.87
CA LEU A 47 5.73 9.25 2.80
C LEU A 47 4.82 8.05 3.01
N LEU A 48 5.04 6.94 2.30
CA LEU A 48 4.24 5.72 2.49
C LEU A 48 4.31 5.20 3.93
N GLY A 49 5.48 5.27 4.56
CA GLY A 49 5.67 4.91 5.97
C GLY A 49 4.85 5.76 6.94
N LEU A 50 4.72 7.06 6.67
CA LEU A 50 3.84 7.97 7.45
C LEU A 50 2.37 7.65 7.22
N LEU A 51 1.94 7.45 5.97
CA LEU A 51 0.55 7.12 5.62
C LEU A 51 0.11 5.76 6.18
N ALA A 52 1.02 4.79 6.23
CA ALA A 52 0.77 3.49 6.84
C ALA A 52 0.87 3.51 8.37
N GLY A 53 1.28 4.61 9.00
CA GLY A 53 1.51 4.68 10.44
C GLY A 53 2.71 3.86 10.92
N ILE A 54 3.61 3.45 10.03
CA ILE A 54 4.90 2.82 10.37
C ILE A 54 5.82 3.88 10.99
N LEU A 55 5.94 5.01 10.31
CA LEU A 55 6.66 6.18 10.78
C LEU A 55 5.71 7.13 11.51
N ARG A 56 6.26 7.98 12.37
CA ARG A 56 5.54 9.05 13.04
C ARG A 56 6.17 10.37 12.64
N ALA A 57 5.36 11.32 12.19
CA ALA A 57 5.83 12.66 11.86
C ALA A 57 6.41 13.35 13.10
N ASP A 58 7.46 14.14 12.91
CA ASP A 58 8.08 14.96 13.97
C ASP A 58 7.18 16.14 14.31
N THR A 59 6.60 16.78 13.29
CA THR A 59 5.64 17.88 13.44
C THR A 59 4.47 17.69 12.47
N GLY A 60 3.43 18.51 12.64
CA GLY A 60 2.26 18.50 11.79
C GLY A 60 1.29 17.37 12.08
N ARG A 61 0.39 17.12 11.15
CA ARG A 61 -0.72 16.18 11.31
C ARG A 61 -0.80 15.22 10.12
N VAL A 62 -0.87 13.93 10.40
CA VAL A 62 -1.14 12.86 9.43
C VAL A 62 -2.49 12.24 9.77
N CYS A 63 -3.52 12.58 9.00
CA CYS A 63 -4.87 12.05 9.18
C CYS A 63 -5.17 11.05 8.06
N VAL A 64 -5.53 9.82 8.44
CA VAL A 64 -5.91 8.74 7.52
C VAL A 64 -7.27 8.20 7.95
N LEU A 65 -8.24 8.17 7.05
CA LEU A 65 -9.63 7.76 7.32
C LEU A 65 -10.24 8.51 8.53
N GLY A 66 -9.92 9.81 8.67
CA GLY A 66 -10.37 10.64 9.78
C GLY A 66 -9.62 10.43 11.10
N GLN A 67 -8.70 9.46 11.17
CA GLN A 67 -7.88 9.19 12.36
C GLN A 67 -6.55 9.92 12.27
N ASP A 68 -6.24 10.76 13.25
CA ASP A 68 -4.94 11.42 13.37
C ASP A 68 -3.90 10.43 13.93
N LEU A 69 -3.00 9.97 13.04
CA LEU A 69 -1.98 8.97 13.36
C LEU A 69 -0.86 9.55 14.23
N THR A 70 -0.65 10.87 14.22
CA THR A 70 0.41 11.51 15.01
C THR A 70 0.14 11.45 16.51
N ARG A 71 -1.15 11.35 16.88
CA ARG A 71 -1.62 11.27 18.27
C ARG A 71 -1.70 9.85 18.82
N LEU A 72 -1.56 8.83 17.95
CA LEU A 72 -1.64 7.44 18.37
C LEU A 72 -0.32 6.96 18.98
N SER A 73 -0.42 6.06 19.96
CA SER A 73 0.71 5.27 20.42
C SER A 73 1.19 4.30 19.32
N GLY A 74 2.40 3.75 19.44
CA GLY A 74 2.92 2.76 18.48
C GLY A 74 1.95 1.57 18.30
N ALA A 75 1.50 0.97 19.40
CA ALA A 75 0.55 -0.15 19.37
C ALA A 75 -0.80 0.24 18.71
N ALA A 76 -1.28 1.46 18.93
CA ALA A 76 -2.51 1.94 18.31
C ALA A 76 -2.33 2.18 16.80
N ARG A 77 -1.15 2.68 16.34
CA ARG A 77 -0.83 2.79 14.92
C ARG A 77 -0.73 1.43 14.25
N ASP A 78 -0.10 0.45 14.92
CA ASP A 78 -0.01 -0.93 14.41
C ASP A 78 -1.40 -1.56 14.27
N ALA A 79 -2.27 -1.36 15.26
CA ALA A 79 -3.66 -1.81 15.21
C ALA A 79 -4.46 -1.11 14.09
N PHE A 80 -4.24 0.19 13.89
CA PHE A 80 -4.86 0.95 12.79
C PHE A 80 -4.38 0.43 11.43
N ARG A 81 -3.06 0.35 11.21
CA ARG A 81 -2.47 -0.18 9.98
C ARG A 81 -3.02 -1.55 9.65
N GLY A 82 -2.94 -2.48 10.60
CA GLY A 82 -3.44 -3.84 10.41
C GLY A 82 -4.93 -3.91 10.11
N ALA A 83 -5.73 -2.93 10.55
CA ALA A 83 -7.17 -2.91 10.30
C ALA A 83 -7.53 -2.27 8.95
N HIS A 84 -6.81 -1.25 8.51
CA HIS A 84 -7.25 -0.33 7.47
C HIS A 84 -6.36 -0.30 6.24
N VAL A 85 -5.12 -0.81 6.31
CA VAL A 85 -4.12 -0.69 5.25
C VAL A 85 -3.73 -2.06 4.70
N GLY A 86 -3.90 -2.26 3.41
CA GLY A 86 -3.26 -3.33 2.64
C GLY A 86 -1.96 -2.81 2.03
N TYR A 87 -0.86 -3.53 2.20
CA TYR A 87 0.44 -3.10 1.70
C TYR A 87 1.01 -4.09 0.70
N ILE A 88 1.37 -3.61 -0.49
CA ILE A 88 2.06 -4.35 -1.55
C ILE A 88 3.47 -3.80 -1.65
N PHE A 89 4.45 -4.60 -1.26
CA PHE A 89 5.86 -4.24 -1.24
C PHE A 89 6.52 -4.49 -2.60
N GLN A 90 7.56 -3.75 -2.92
CA GLN A 90 8.37 -3.91 -4.13
C GLN A 90 8.89 -5.36 -4.31
N MET A 91 9.35 -6.00 -3.25
CA MET A 91 9.84 -7.38 -3.24
C MET A 91 8.78 -8.39 -2.79
N PHE A 92 7.48 -8.00 -2.83
CA PHE A 92 6.30 -8.77 -2.40
C PHE A 92 6.32 -9.22 -0.94
N ASN A 93 7.46 -9.44 -0.33
CA ASN A 93 7.67 -9.86 1.06
C ASN A 93 6.78 -11.04 1.45
N LEU A 94 6.72 -12.07 0.58
CA LEU A 94 6.05 -13.33 0.88
C LEU A 94 6.88 -14.11 1.90
N ILE A 95 6.20 -14.78 2.80
CA ILE A 95 6.85 -15.61 3.81
C ILE A 95 7.24 -16.95 3.17
N PRO A 96 8.53 -17.26 3.02
CA PRO A 96 8.99 -18.34 2.15
C PRO A 96 8.63 -19.76 2.62
N TYR A 97 8.42 -19.94 3.92
CA TYR A 97 8.04 -21.23 4.52
C TYR A 97 6.51 -21.45 4.59
N LEU A 98 5.71 -20.46 4.18
CA LEU A 98 4.26 -20.56 4.03
C LEU A 98 3.91 -20.87 2.57
N ASN A 99 2.84 -21.61 2.35
CA ASN A 99 2.25 -21.79 1.03
C ASN A 99 1.42 -20.55 0.61
N VAL A 100 0.83 -20.60 -0.59
CA VAL A 100 0.05 -19.48 -1.14
C VAL A 100 -1.10 -19.08 -0.23
N ILE A 101 -1.96 -20.05 0.18
CA ILE A 101 -3.15 -19.71 0.97
C ILE A 101 -2.78 -19.19 2.37
N GLU A 102 -1.72 -19.70 2.96
CA GLU A 102 -1.22 -19.25 4.25
C GLU A 102 -0.67 -17.82 4.17
N ASN A 103 0.07 -17.49 3.11
CA ASN A 103 0.51 -16.11 2.85
C ASN A 103 -0.66 -15.15 2.69
N ILE A 104 -1.71 -15.54 1.95
CA ILE A 104 -2.91 -14.71 1.76
C ILE A 104 -3.61 -14.49 3.09
N MET A 105 -3.82 -15.55 3.88
CA MET A 105 -4.55 -15.48 5.15
C MET A 105 -3.83 -14.69 6.25
N LEU A 106 -2.53 -14.44 6.11
CA LEU A 106 -1.68 -13.89 7.16
C LEU A 106 -2.24 -12.58 7.76
N SER A 107 -2.75 -11.67 6.93
CA SER A 107 -3.32 -10.40 7.37
C SER A 107 -4.51 -10.60 8.34
N CYS A 108 -5.41 -11.53 8.03
CA CYS A 108 -6.57 -11.85 8.86
C CYS A 108 -6.22 -12.71 10.09
N GLN A 109 -5.11 -13.43 10.07
CA GLN A 109 -4.66 -14.20 11.24
C GLN A 109 -4.11 -13.28 12.34
N VAL A 110 -3.38 -12.23 11.95
CA VAL A 110 -2.77 -11.29 12.89
C VAL A 110 -3.69 -10.12 13.25
N ASN A 111 -4.76 -9.85 12.46
CA ASN A 111 -5.65 -8.72 12.69
C ASN A 111 -7.12 -9.13 12.82
N LYS A 112 -7.66 -8.98 14.04
CA LYS A 112 -9.05 -9.33 14.36
C LYS A 112 -10.08 -8.49 13.57
N ARG A 113 -9.81 -7.20 13.28
CA ARG A 113 -10.75 -6.33 12.55
C ARG A 113 -10.89 -6.75 11.09
N GLN A 114 -9.79 -7.09 10.41
CA GLN A 114 -9.85 -7.62 9.06
C GLN A 114 -10.65 -8.93 9.02
N ARG A 115 -10.41 -9.82 9.99
CA ARG A 115 -11.19 -11.06 10.12
C ARG A 115 -12.68 -10.79 10.34
N GLN A 116 -13.05 -9.81 11.17
CA GLN A 116 -14.45 -9.45 11.43
C GLN A 116 -15.16 -8.90 10.19
N ARG A 117 -14.46 -8.21 9.28
CA ARG A 117 -15.04 -7.71 8.02
C ARG A 117 -15.44 -8.83 7.05
N LEU A 118 -14.88 -10.01 7.19
CA LEU A 118 -15.31 -11.19 6.42
C LEU A 118 -16.66 -11.72 6.88
N GLY A 119 -17.21 -11.24 8.02
CA GLY A 119 -18.49 -11.65 8.56
C GLY A 119 -18.48 -13.12 8.93
N VAL A 120 -19.46 -13.86 8.38
CA VAL A 120 -19.62 -15.30 8.62
C VAL A 120 -18.74 -16.18 7.72
N VAL A 121 -18.10 -15.59 6.70
CA VAL A 121 -17.26 -16.34 5.75
C VAL A 121 -15.96 -16.75 6.44
N PRO A 122 -15.61 -18.04 6.46
CA PRO A 122 -14.33 -18.49 6.99
C PRO A 122 -13.16 -17.85 6.25
N VAL A 123 -12.11 -17.44 6.99
CA VAL A 123 -10.93 -16.75 6.40
C VAL A 123 -10.34 -17.53 5.23
N ARG A 124 -10.26 -18.87 5.35
CA ARG A 124 -9.71 -19.74 4.30
C ARG A 124 -10.58 -19.72 3.04
N GLU A 125 -11.88 -19.70 3.21
CA GLU A 125 -12.82 -19.65 2.08
C GLU A 125 -12.75 -18.30 1.37
N ALA A 126 -12.73 -17.19 2.12
CA ALA A 126 -12.52 -15.86 1.57
C ALA A 126 -11.18 -15.73 0.82
N ALA A 127 -10.12 -16.30 1.37
CA ALA A 127 -8.80 -16.34 0.75
C ALA A 127 -8.79 -17.18 -0.52
N GLN A 128 -9.49 -18.34 -0.54
CA GLN A 128 -9.63 -19.18 -1.72
C GLN A 128 -10.39 -18.44 -2.83
N GLN A 129 -11.55 -17.85 -2.51
CA GLN A 129 -12.34 -17.07 -3.47
C GLN A 129 -11.55 -15.91 -4.07
N LEU A 130 -10.67 -15.29 -3.28
CA LEU A 130 -9.80 -14.22 -3.74
C LEU A 130 -8.69 -14.77 -4.64
N ALA A 131 -8.07 -15.90 -4.27
CA ALA A 131 -7.07 -16.60 -5.08
C ALA A 131 -7.64 -17.04 -6.44
N ASP A 132 -8.87 -17.57 -6.47
CA ASP A 132 -9.57 -17.96 -7.70
C ASP A 132 -9.74 -16.76 -8.64
N ARG A 133 -10.22 -15.64 -8.11
CA ARG A 133 -10.40 -14.39 -8.87
C ARG A 133 -9.08 -13.83 -9.42
N LEU A 134 -7.98 -14.04 -8.71
CA LEU A 134 -6.66 -13.61 -9.12
C LEU A 134 -5.94 -14.63 -10.03
N GLY A 135 -6.63 -15.73 -10.39
CA GLY A 135 -6.08 -16.78 -11.28
C GLY A 135 -4.92 -17.58 -10.66
N ILE A 136 -4.94 -17.75 -9.34
CA ILE A 136 -3.98 -18.55 -8.56
C ILE A 136 -4.66 -19.56 -7.64
N GLY A 137 -5.95 -19.85 -7.87
CA GLY A 137 -6.74 -20.75 -7.03
C GLY A 137 -6.20 -22.17 -6.97
N ASP A 138 -5.73 -22.70 -8.08
CA ASP A 138 -5.14 -24.04 -8.17
C ASP A 138 -3.76 -24.14 -7.48
N LEU A 139 -3.15 -23.01 -7.13
CA LEU A 139 -1.81 -22.92 -6.55
C LEU A 139 -1.82 -22.75 -5.02
N THR A 140 -2.99 -22.78 -4.38
CA THR A 140 -3.14 -22.40 -2.98
C THR A 140 -2.33 -23.24 -1.99
N THR A 141 -2.04 -24.50 -2.33
CA THR A 141 -1.18 -25.39 -1.54
C THR A 141 0.29 -25.38 -1.95
N THR A 142 0.62 -24.64 -3.02
CA THR A 142 1.99 -24.59 -3.56
C THR A 142 2.86 -23.67 -2.69
N SER A 143 4.12 -24.04 -2.50
CA SER A 143 5.13 -23.18 -1.86
C SER A 143 5.34 -21.92 -2.72
N VAL A 144 5.38 -20.73 -2.10
CA VAL A 144 5.61 -19.47 -2.79
C VAL A 144 6.96 -19.39 -3.49
N LEU A 145 7.95 -20.20 -3.08
CA LEU A 145 9.25 -20.29 -3.72
C LEU A 145 9.22 -20.97 -5.09
N LYS A 146 8.15 -21.69 -5.42
CA LYS A 146 7.97 -22.39 -6.72
C LYS A 146 7.18 -21.56 -7.72
N LEU A 147 6.71 -20.39 -7.31
CA LEU A 147 5.88 -19.52 -8.14
C LEU A 147 6.72 -18.66 -9.08
N SER A 148 6.16 -18.37 -10.26
CA SER A 148 6.68 -17.30 -11.11
C SER A 148 6.55 -15.93 -10.42
N VAL A 149 7.31 -14.94 -10.86
CA VAL A 149 7.25 -13.57 -10.34
C VAL A 149 5.82 -13.01 -10.41
N GLY A 150 5.11 -13.20 -11.54
CA GLY A 150 3.73 -12.77 -11.68
C GLY A 150 2.75 -13.49 -10.74
N GLN A 151 2.97 -14.78 -10.45
CA GLN A 151 2.17 -15.52 -9.47
C GLN A 151 2.45 -15.02 -8.04
N GLN A 152 3.71 -14.80 -7.67
CA GLN A 152 4.08 -14.21 -6.36
C GLN A 152 3.44 -12.85 -6.17
N GLN A 153 3.39 -12.04 -7.21
CA GLN A 153 2.75 -10.74 -7.19
C GLN A 153 1.25 -10.84 -6.92
N ARG A 154 0.55 -11.78 -7.59
CA ARG A 154 -0.88 -12.03 -7.36
C ARG A 154 -1.14 -12.49 -5.91
N VAL A 155 -0.25 -13.30 -5.33
CA VAL A 155 -0.32 -13.66 -3.91
C VAL A 155 -0.17 -12.44 -3.01
N ALA A 156 0.76 -11.53 -3.30
CA ALA A 156 0.95 -10.29 -2.53
C ALA A 156 -0.27 -9.37 -2.62
N VAL A 157 -0.89 -9.26 -3.80
CA VAL A 157 -2.16 -8.52 -3.98
C VAL A 157 -3.28 -9.18 -3.18
N ALA A 158 -3.44 -10.51 -3.28
CA ALA A 158 -4.45 -11.23 -2.51
C ALA A 158 -4.29 -10.99 -1.00
N ARG A 159 -3.06 -11.09 -0.49
CA ARG A 159 -2.76 -10.81 0.92
C ARG A 159 -3.12 -9.38 1.32
N ALA A 160 -2.83 -8.41 0.47
CA ALA A 160 -3.13 -7.01 0.74
C ALA A 160 -4.64 -6.70 0.71
N LEU A 161 -5.40 -7.41 -0.13
CA LEU A 161 -6.83 -7.19 -0.33
C LEU A 161 -7.73 -8.01 0.61
N LEU A 162 -7.21 -9.07 1.23
CA LEU A 162 -8.01 -9.90 2.13
C LEU A 162 -8.47 -9.08 3.35
N GLY A 163 -9.76 -9.13 3.66
CA GLY A 163 -10.35 -8.31 4.71
C GLY A 163 -10.75 -6.90 4.25
N ALA A 164 -10.71 -6.64 2.93
CA ALA A 164 -11.19 -5.41 2.30
C ALA A 164 -10.72 -4.12 3.01
N PRO A 165 -9.40 -3.85 3.07
CA PRO A 165 -8.90 -2.62 3.67
C PRO A 165 -9.35 -1.40 2.86
N GLU A 166 -9.52 -0.26 3.52
CA GLU A 166 -9.96 0.99 2.88
C GLU A 166 -8.83 1.71 2.16
N ILE A 167 -7.57 1.44 2.53
CA ILE A 167 -6.38 2.01 1.90
C ILE A 167 -5.50 0.88 1.36
N ILE A 168 -5.09 0.99 0.11
CA ILE A 168 -4.06 0.13 -0.49
C ILE A 168 -2.83 0.99 -0.76
N ILE A 169 -1.69 0.57 -0.25
CA ILE A 169 -0.39 1.16 -0.54
C ILE A 169 0.42 0.18 -1.38
N ALA A 170 0.91 0.63 -2.52
CA ALA A 170 1.70 -0.17 -3.44
C ALA A 170 3.03 0.55 -3.72
N ASP A 171 4.12 0.02 -3.19
CA ASP A 171 5.47 0.60 -3.29
C ASP A 171 6.24 -0.10 -4.41
N GLU A 172 6.38 0.57 -5.57
CA GLU A 172 7.09 0.09 -6.77
C GLU A 172 6.69 -1.35 -7.21
N PRO A 173 5.41 -1.75 -7.16
CA PRO A 173 5.00 -3.17 -7.26
C PRO A 173 5.19 -3.75 -8.67
N THR A 174 5.49 -2.91 -9.65
CA THR A 174 5.66 -3.32 -11.06
C THR A 174 7.10 -3.23 -11.55
N SER A 175 8.06 -2.90 -10.67
CA SER A 175 9.45 -2.67 -11.05
C SER A 175 10.16 -3.91 -11.63
N ALA A 176 9.72 -5.11 -11.25
CA ALA A 176 10.28 -6.39 -11.72
C ALA A 176 9.49 -7.03 -12.87
N LEU A 177 8.50 -6.32 -13.46
CA LEU A 177 7.62 -6.86 -14.49
C LEU A 177 7.96 -6.32 -15.88
N ASP A 178 7.80 -7.16 -16.88
CA ASP A 178 7.69 -6.74 -18.27
C ASP A 178 6.36 -5.99 -18.55
N THR A 179 6.23 -5.44 -19.74
CA THR A 179 5.11 -4.57 -20.13
C THR A 179 3.76 -5.30 -20.05
N ASP A 180 3.68 -6.56 -20.50
CA ASP A 180 2.42 -7.30 -20.57
C ASP A 180 1.93 -7.72 -19.18
N HIS A 181 2.82 -8.24 -18.35
CA HIS A 181 2.51 -8.59 -16.96
C HIS A 181 2.16 -7.36 -16.12
N ARG A 182 2.80 -6.20 -16.40
CA ARG A 182 2.49 -4.93 -15.75
C ARG A 182 1.07 -4.46 -16.04
N ALA A 183 0.64 -4.50 -17.32
CA ALA A 183 -0.71 -4.11 -17.70
C ALA A 183 -1.76 -5.00 -17.02
N GLN A 184 -1.57 -6.32 -17.05
CA GLN A 184 -2.46 -7.27 -16.38
C GLN A 184 -2.55 -7.02 -14.86
N PHE A 185 -1.42 -6.74 -14.22
CA PHE A 185 -1.36 -6.43 -12.80
C PHE A 185 -2.16 -5.18 -12.44
N LEU A 186 -1.95 -4.08 -13.18
CA LEU A 186 -2.65 -2.83 -12.94
C LEU A 186 -4.16 -2.97 -13.12
N THR A 187 -4.61 -3.64 -14.18
CA THR A 187 -6.03 -3.95 -14.40
C THR A 187 -6.62 -4.67 -13.18
N LEU A 188 -5.99 -5.75 -12.75
CA LEU A 188 -6.42 -6.55 -11.62
C LEU A 188 -6.45 -5.76 -10.30
N LEU A 189 -5.44 -4.92 -10.06
CA LEU A 189 -5.38 -4.06 -8.86
C LEU A 189 -6.49 -3.01 -8.90
N PHE A 190 -6.71 -2.35 -10.03
CA PHE A 190 -7.73 -1.32 -10.18
C PHE A 190 -9.15 -1.89 -10.02
N GLU A 191 -9.47 -2.99 -10.70
CA GLU A 191 -10.75 -3.68 -10.54
C GLU A 191 -11.01 -4.08 -9.08
N SER A 192 -9.95 -4.53 -8.39
CA SER A 192 -10.05 -4.90 -6.97
C SER A 192 -10.32 -3.70 -6.08
N CYS A 193 -9.66 -2.56 -6.32
CA CYS A 193 -9.90 -1.31 -5.60
C CYS A 193 -11.30 -0.76 -5.87
N GLU A 194 -11.76 -0.75 -7.12
CA GLU A 194 -13.10 -0.30 -7.50
C GLU A 194 -14.19 -1.10 -6.81
N ARG A 195 -14.05 -2.42 -6.79
CA ARG A 195 -15.04 -3.30 -6.15
C ARG A 195 -15.14 -3.09 -4.64
N THR A 196 -14.03 -2.76 -3.97
CA THR A 196 -13.99 -2.54 -2.52
C THR A 196 -14.18 -1.09 -2.12
N GLY A 197 -14.12 -0.14 -3.06
CA GLY A 197 -14.09 1.29 -2.79
C GLY A 197 -12.79 1.76 -2.14
N ALA A 198 -11.72 0.95 -2.20
CA ALA A 198 -10.44 1.27 -1.58
C ALA A 198 -9.74 2.43 -2.29
N THR A 199 -9.13 3.30 -1.50
CA THR A 199 -8.22 4.35 -2.00
C THR A 199 -6.85 3.74 -2.24
N LEU A 200 -6.30 3.94 -3.45
CA LEU A 200 -5.00 3.40 -3.85
C LEU A 200 -3.93 4.49 -3.84
N ILE A 201 -2.83 4.26 -3.16
CA ILE A 201 -1.60 5.03 -3.24
C ILE A 201 -0.56 4.16 -3.92
N PHE A 202 -0.21 4.51 -5.15
CA PHE A 202 0.71 3.75 -5.99
C PHE A 202 1.98 4.56 -6.24
N VAL A 203 3.10 4.04 -5.81
CA VAL A 203 4.42 4.65 -6.05
C VAL A 203 5.09 3.96 -7.22
N SER A 204 5.58 4.75 -8.17
CA SER A 204 6.45 4.26 -9.24
C SER A 204 7.35 5.37 -9.78
N HIS A 205 8.48 4.98 -10.34
CA HIS A 205 9.35 5.85 -11.13
C HIS A 205 8.98 5.86 -12.62
N ASP A 206 8.16 4.92 -13.08
CA ASP A 206 7.68 4.85 -14.47
C ASP A 206 6.53 5.80 -14.72
N ARG A 207 6.84 7.00 -15.20
CA ARG A 207 5.83 8.04 -15.51
C ARG A 207 4.87 7.66 -16.64
N GLY A 208 5.20 6.64 -17.45
CA GLY A 208 4.30 6.12 -18.48
C GLY A 208 2.99 5.57 -17.91
N LEU A 209 2.98 5.20 -16.64
CA LEU A 209 1.78 4.71 -15.95
C LEU A 209 0.84 5.83 -15.47
N MET A 210 1.33 7.07 -15.37
CA MET A 210 0.57 8.20 -14.82
C MET A 210 -0.82 8.40 -15.43
N PRO A 211 -1.03 8.27 -16.77
CA PRO A 211 -2.34 8.46 -17.38
C PRO A 211 -3.41 7.46 -16.94
N LEU A 212 -3.02 6.35 -16.31
CA LEU A 212 -3.94 5.31 -15.83
C LEU A 212 -4.57 5.66 -14.47
N PHE A 213 -4.07 6.70 -13.81
CA PHE A 213 -4.50 7.12 -12.48
C PHE A 213 -5.33 8.41 -12.57
N ASN A 214 -6.31 8.57 -11.67
CA ASN A 214 -7.15 9.76 -11.64
C ASN A 214 -6.49 10.94 -10.89
N ARG A 215 -5.38 10.68 -10.19
CA ARG A 215 -4.62 11.68 -9.45
C ARG A 215 -3.12 11.42 -9.56
N SER A 216 -2.35 12.46 -9.86
CA SER A 216 -0.89 12.42 -9.91
C SER A 216 -0.28 13.36 -8.89
N ILE A 217 0.74 12.89 -8.18
CA ILE A 217 1.41 13.59 -7.07
C ILE A 217 2.91 13.58 -7.35
N ALA A 218 3.44 14.72 -7.80
CA ALA A 218 4.88 14.92 -7.91
C ALA A 218 5.44 15.24 -6.52
N LEU A 219 6.11 14.29 -5.89
CA LEU A 219 6.58 14.50 -4.52
C LEU A 219 7.60 15.64 -4.41
N THR A 220 8.39 15.88 -5.45
CA THR A 220 9.34 17.01 -5.52
C THR A 220 8.68 18.39 -5.58
N GLU A 221 7.41 18.48 -5.96
CA GLU A 221 6.66 19.74 -5.98
C GLU A 221 5.97 20.00 -4.63
N MET A 222 5.66 18.92 -3.91
CA MET A 222 4.96 18.98 -2.62
C MET A 222 5.91 19.03 -1.42
N ASN A 223 7.07 18.38 -1.55
CA ASN A 223 8.11 18.38 -0.54
C ASN A 223 8.97 19.64 -0.71
N THR A 224 8.93 20.54 0.27
CA THR A 224 9.71 21.80 0.22
C THR A 224 11.21 21.59 0.41
N ILE A 225 11.61 20.39 0.87
CA ILE A 225 13.01 20.01 0.99
C ILE A 225 13.58 19.78 -0.41
N ARG A 226 14.54 20.62 -0.81
CA ARG A 226 15.30 20.44 -2.05
C ARG A 226 16.32 19.34 -1.85
N LEU A 227 16.23 18.28 -2.64
CA LEU A 227 17.30 17.29 -2.72
C LEU A 227 18.57 18.00 -3.19
N ALA A 228 19.67 17.81 -2.47
CA ALA A 228 20.97 18.20 -2.99
C ALA A 228 21.19 17.46 -4.33
N PRO A 229 21.72 18.12 -5.37
CA PRO A 229 22.02 17.44 -6.61
C PRO A 229 22.98 16.28 -6.32
N THR A 230 22.58 15.08 -6.71
CA THR A 230 23.45 13.89 -6.65
C THR A 230 24.61 14.16 -7.61
N LEU A 231 25.84 14.27 -7.06
CA LEU A 231 27.08 14.36 -7.82
C LEU A 231 27.35 13.07 -8.59
#